data_acd301c92957c902e851bc73118d7d91
#
_entry.id   acd301c92957c902e851bc73118d7d91
#
_cell.length_a   1.000
_cell.length_b   1.000
_cell.length_c   1.000
_cell.angle_alpha   90.00
_cell.angle_beta   90.00
_cell.angle_gamma   90.00
#
_symmetry.space_group_name_H-M   'P 1'
#
loop_
_entity.id
_entity.type
_entity.pdbx_description
1 polymer ?
#
loop_
_entity_poly.entity_id
_entity_poly.type
_entity_poly.pdbx_seq_one_letter_code
_entity_poly.pdbx_strand_id
1 'polypeptide(L)'
;MKQILLLISFFISLTIHAQTGKLSHSFIENFSDSVLENFRYGSTGTKAAFKWQSGVTSKTEPGSKVLLFKIDPMDSAGAGRGPEIISNNFTYFGTYTARLKVPDVRTVQPNTGAVIGYFTYFMDSVYGLSEIDFEWLVADPSIIYIGTWTGNRGQLKRIGRTINLDSGIIYNTIYKEGYKGEPFPLTGAQNQPETIEAIDNYDASSKFYTYGFDWYPDRLTWWIIHPVTGKKIVLWDYQGSQRGIPQHQSYYRMNFWHTNEWGLENNPNAIEKPLHPYELEVDWMSYDPFK
;
A
#
# COMPACT_ATOMS: atom_id res chain seq x y z
N MET A 1 44.92 19.97 -54.00
CA MET A 1 43.85 20.59 -53.21
C MET A 1 43.11 19.48 -52.47
N LYS A 2 43.33 19.34 -51.16
CA LYS A 2 42.62 18.37 -50.30
C LYS A 2 41.42 19.11 -49.65
N GLN A 3 40.23 18.71 -49.97
CA GLN A 3 39.01 19.18 -49.27
C GLN A 3 38.89 18.49 -47.94
N ILE A 4 38.91 19.26 -46.87
CA ILE A 4 38.61 18.81 -45.50
C ILE A 4 37.09 18.94 -45.32
N LEU A 5 36.42 17.78 -45.18
CA LEU A 5 35.00 17.72 -44.86
C LEU A 5 34.87 17.85 -43.32
N LEU A 6 34.32 19.00 -42.89
CA LEU A 6 34.05 19.26 -41.45
C LEU A 6 32.70 18.63 -41.10
N LEU A 7 32.70 17.49 -40.41
CA LEU A 7 31.49 16.89 -39.84
C LEU A 7 31.13 17.65 -38.56
N ILE A 8 30.10 18.48 -38.61
CA ILE A 8 29.50 19.11 -37.44
C ILE A 8 28.50 18.10 -36.83
N SER A 9 28.90 17.42 -35.75
CA SER A 9 28.00 16.58 -34.96
C SER A 9 27.09 17.47 -34.10
N PHE A 10 25.84 17.55 -34.49
CA PHE A 10 24.79 18.17 -33.66
C PHE A 10 24.47 17.22 -32.50
N PHE A 11 25.02 17.48 -31.33
CA PHE A 11 24.54 16.85 -30.08
C PHE A 11 23.22 17.47 -29.68
N ILE A 12 22.10 16.82 -30.03
CA ILE A 12 20.80 17.12 -29.44
C ILE A 12 20.83 16.51 -28.05
N SER A 13 21.11 17.32 -27.03
CA SER A 13 20.89 16.91 -25.63
C SER A 13 19.37 16.89 -25.40
N LEU A 14 18.76 15.71 -25.49
CA LEU A 14 17.43 15.47 -24.95
C LEU A 14 17.52 15.59 -23.44
N THR A 15 17.13 16.75 -22.91
CA THR A 15 16.88 16.90 -21.48
C THR A 15 15.58 16.15 -21.17
N ILE A 16 15.71 14.90 -20.77
CA ILE A 16 14.59 14.12 -20.23
C ILE A 16 14.32 14.73 -18.86
N HIS A 17 13.22 15.48 -18.73
CA HIS A 17 12.78 15.99 -17.44
C HIS A 17 11.97 14.90 -16.75
N ALA A 18 12.44 14.45 -15.60
CA ALA A 18 11.61 13.70 -14.68
C ALA A 18 10.39 14.56 -14.29
N GLN A 19 9.22 13.96 -14.23
CA GLN A 19 8.00 14.66 -13.86
C GLN A 19 8.06 15.01 -12.36
N THR A 20 8.58 16.20 -12.04
CA THR A 20 8.53 16.76 -10.67
C THR A 20 7.19 17.44 -10.48
N GLY A 21 6.31 16.83 -9.69
CA GLY A 21 5.03 17.43 -9.27
C GLY A 21 5.18 18.21 -7.98
N LYS A 22 4.11 18.95 -7.63
CA LYS A 22 4.04 19.64 -6.33
C LYS A 22 4.04 18.61 -5.20
N LEU A 23 4.91 18.80 -4.21
CA LEU A 23 4.93 18.00 -2.98
C LEU A 23 3.87 18.47 -2.00
N SER A 24 3.28 17.52 -1.26
CA SER A 24 2.41 17.79 -0.14
C SER A 24 3.21 18.36 1.05
N HIS A 25 2.56 19.26 1.78
CA HIS A 25 2.96 19.58 3.17
C HIS A 25 2.44 18.48 4.10
N SER A 26 2.80 18.54 5.38
CA SER A 26 2.20 17.72 6.42
C SER A 26 0.68 17.91 6.45
N PHE A 27 -0.08 16.82 6.56
CA PHE A 27 -1.53 16.86 6.66
C PHE A 27 -2.09 15.67 7.46
N ILE A 28 -3.30 15.86 7.98
CA ILE A 28 -4.19 14.81 8.50
C ILE A 28 -5.52 14.97 7.78
N GLU A 29 -5.96 13.93 7.08
CA GLU A 29 -7.31 13.81 6.50
C GLU A 29 -8.15 12.94 7.43
N ASN A 30 -9.12 13.54 8.11
CA ASN A 30 -9.94 12.86 9.15
C ASN A 30 -11.28 12.35 8.63
N PHE A 31 -11.57 12.54 7.36
CA PHE A 31 -12.79 12.07 6.70
C PHE A 31 -14.12 12.48 7.39
N SER A 32 -14.10 13.55 8.18
CA SER A 32 -15.29 14.01 8.92
C SER A 32 -16.39 14.56 8.02
N ASP A 33 -16.01 15.07 6.84
CA ASP A 33 -16.87 15.71 5.87
C ASP A 33 -17.02 14.90 4.59
N SER A 34 -18.00 15.24 3.76
CA SER A 34 -18.20 14.60 2.46
C SER A 34 -17.19 15.03 1.38
N VAL A 35 -16.38 16.06 1.67
CA VAL A 35 -15.35 16.61 0.78
C VAL A 35 -13.99 16.19 1.28
N LEU A 36 -13.15 15.66 0.38
CA LEU A 36 -11.77 15.34 0.68
C LEU A 36 -10.89 16.58 0.45
N GLU A 37 -10.08 16.94 1.44
CA GLU A 37 -9.17 18.08 1.34
C GLU A 37 -7.85 17.71 0.66
N ASN A 38 -7.23 16.60 1.07
CA ASN A 38 -5.89 16.19 0.66
C ASN A 38 -5.90 15.07 -0.38
N PHE A 39 -7.05 14.45 -0.61
CA PHE A 39 -7.23 13.35 -1.55
C PHE A 39 -8.28 13.68 -2.61
N ARG A 40 -8.25 12.92 -3.68
CA ARG A 40 -9.31 12.83 -4.70
C ARG A 40 -9.75 11.40 -4.84
N TYR A 41 -11.00 11.21 -5.24
CA TYR A 41 -11.52 9.91 -5.59
C TYR A 41 -10.89 9.39 -6.88
N GLY A 42 -10.56 8.11 -6.89
CA GLY A 42 -10.01 7.38 -8.02
C GLY A 42 -10.65 5.99 -8.12
N SER A 43 -10.11 5.16 -8.98
CA SER A 43 -10.46 3.75 -9.06
C SER A 43 -9.28 2.97 -9.60
N THR A 44 -9.06 1.78 -9.09
CA THR A 44 -8.18 0.80 -9.71
C THR A 44 -8.89 0.23 -10.95
N GLY A 45 -8.25 0.33 -12.12
CA GLY A 45 -8.83 -0.14 -13.38
C GLY A 45 -9.86 0.81 -14.00
N THR A 46 -10.55 0.38 -15.05
CA THR A 46 -11.50 1.22 -15.78
C THR A 46 -12.89 1.18 -15.14
N LYS A 47 -13.46 2.35 -14.96
CA LYS A 47 -14.86 2.71 -14.68
C LYS A 47 -15.81 1.56 -14.33
N ALA A 48 -15.86 1.17 -13.07
CA ALA A 48 -17.07 0.60 -12.49
C ALA A 48 -17.67 1.66 -11.57
N ALA A 49 -18.96 1.54 -11.28
CA ALA A 49 -19.66 2.42 -10.35
C ALA A 49 -19.29 2.04 -8.91
N PHE A 50 -18.01 2.23 -8.55
CA PHE A 50 -17.53 1.97 -7.20
C PHE A 50 -18.17 2.91 -6.22
N LYS A 51 -18.49 2.39 -5.05
CA LYS A 51 -19.08 3.17 -3.97
C LYS A 51 -18.02 3.47 -2.92
N TRP A 52 -17.76 4.75 -2.75
CA TRP A 52 -16.98 5.29 -1.65
C TRP A 52 -17.54 6.64 -1.24
N GLN A 53 -17.50 6.94 0.02
CA GLN A 53 -18.07 8.16 0.58
C GLN A 53 -17.34 8.56 1.85
N SER A 54 -16.93 9.81 1.95
CA SER A 54 -16.44 10.44 3.19
C SER A 54 -17.58 11.04 4.00
N GLY A 55 -17.36 11.22 5.31
CA GLY A 55 -18.37 11.77 6.24
C GLY A 55 -19.46 10.77 6.65
N VAL A 56 -19.25 9.48 6.42
CA VAL A 56 -20.19 8.41 6.81
C VAL A 56 -20.04 8.10 8.30
N THR A 57 -21.16 7.93 9.02
CA THR A 57 -21.11 7.48 10.42
C THR A 57 -20.57 6.05 10.48
N SER A 58 -19.50 5.84 11.24
CA SER A 58 -18.91 4.52 11.44
C SER A 58 -19.90 3.56 12.10
N LYS A 59 -19.93 2.32 11.61
CA LYS A 59 -20.71 1.24 12.23
C LYS A 59 -20.02 0.68 13.48
N THR A 60 -18.69 0.79 13.52
CA THR A 60 -17.85 0.28 14.59
C THR A 60 -17.72 1.28 15.74
N GLU A 61 -17.58 2.56 15.41
CA GLU A 61 -17.48 3.68 16.36
C GLU A 61 -18.53 4.75 16.00
N PRO A 62 -19.80 4.58 16.41
CA PRO A 62 -20.92 5.44 15.94
C PRO A 62 -20.77 6.94 16.25
N GLY A 63 -19.85 7.32 17.13
CA GLY A 63 -19.49 8.72 17.40
C GLY A 63 -18.56 9.35 16.37
N SER A 64 -17.98 8.55 15.48
CA SER A 64 -16.99 8.97 14.49
C SER A 64 -17.56 9.00 13.08
N LYS A 65 -16.95 9.87 12.24
CA LYS A 65 -17.16 9.89 10.79
C LYS A 65 -15.95 9.26 10.11
N VAL A 66 -16.20 8.51 9.02
CA VAL A 66 -15.18 7.76 8.30
C VAL A 66 -15.31 7.93 6.79
N LEU A 67 -14.23 7.61 6.09
CA LEU A 67 -14.31 7.24 4.68
C LEU A 67 -14.71 5.77 4.59
N LEU A 68 -15.79 5.51 3.85
CA LEU A 68 -16.27 4.17 3.56
C LEU A 68 -15.93 3.78 2.13
N PHE A 69 -15.19 2.69 1.95
CA PHE A 69 -15.10 2.00 0.67
C PHE A 69 -16.00 0.78 0.66
N LYS A 70 -16.69 0.56 -0.46
CA LYS A 70 -17.56 -0.59 -0.62
C LYS A 70 -17.26 -1.34 -1.90
N ILE A 71 -16.97 -2.63 -1.78
CA ILE A 71 -17.11 -3.57 -2.88
C ILE A 71 -18.54 -4.10 -2.88
N ASP A 72 -19.22 -4.02 -4.03
CA ASP A 72 -20.59 -4.51 -4.19
C ASP A 72 -20.57 -5.57 -5.31
N PRO A 73 -21.11 -6.78 -5.08
CA PRO A 73 -21.16 -7.83 -6.10
C PRO A 73 -21.99 -7.45 -7.34
N MET A 74 -22.89 -6.47 -7.20
CA MET A 74 -23.66 -5.90 -8.31
C MET A 74 -22.79 -4.96 -9.17
N ASP A 75 -21.70 -4.44 -8.63
CA ASP A 75 -20.69 -3.75 -9.43
C ASP A 75 -19.99 -4.84 -10.23
N SER A 76 -20.14 -4.85 -11.53
CA SER A 76 -19.56 -5.85 -12.45
C SER A 76 -18.03 -5.75 -12.56
N ALA A 77 -17.37 -5.35 -11.48
CA ALA A 77 -15.93 -5.18 -11.41
C ALA A 77 -15.25 -6.55 -11.49
N GLY A 78 -14.44 -6.71 -12.52
CA GLY A 78 -13.53 -7.84 -12.63
C GLY A 78 -12.39 -7.72 -11.61
N ALA A 79 -11.57 -8.76 -11.52
CA ALA A 79 -10.34 -8.76 -10.74
C ALA A 79 -9.44 -7.54 -11.05
N GLY A 80 -8.70 -7.06 -10.05
CA GLY A 80 -7.87 -5.88 -10.15
C GLY A 80 -8.60 -4.54 -10.13
N ARG A 81 -9.89 -4.51 -9.76
CA ARG A 81 -10.72 -3.29 -9.76
C ARG A 81 -11.39 -3.04 -8.44
N GLY A 82 -11.47 -1.78 -8.06
CA GLY A 82 -12.13 -1.32 -6.84
C GLY A 82 -12.08 0.19 -6.62
N PRO A 83 -12.72 0.72 -5.59
CA PRO A 83 -12.62 2.11 -5.19
C PRO A 83 -11.20 2.45 -4.70
N GLU A 84 -10.76 3.68 -4.95
CA GLU A 84 -9.45 4.20 -4.56
C GLU A 84 -9.55 5.67 -4.16
N ILE A 85 -8.69 6.12 -3.24
CA ILE A 85 -8.34 7.53 -3.07
C ILE A 85 -6.87 7.74 -3.35
N ILE A 86 -6.54 8.93 -3.86
CA ILE A 86 -5.21 9.31 -4.29
C ILE A 86 -4.91 10.71 -3.77
N SER A 87 -3.76 10.94 -3.14
CA SER A 87 -3.38 12.28 -2.69
C SER A 87 -3.37 13.29 -3.84
N ASN A 88 -3.77 14.53 -3.58
CA ASN A 88 -3.81 15.58 -4.59
C ASN A 88 -2.43 15.95 -5.10
N ASN A 89 -1.43 15.92 -4.22
CA ASN A 89 -0.04 16.20 -4.52
C ASN A 89 0.82 14.96 -4.28
N PHE A 90 2.05 14.97 -4.79
CA PHE A 90 3.04 13.96 -4.49
C PHE A 90 3.44 14.00 -3.02
N THR A 91 3.80 12.86 -2.49
CA THR A 91 4.47 12.67 -1.19
C THR A 91 5.86 12.09 -1.43
N TYR A 92 6.73 12.20 -0.45
CA TYR A 92 8.10 11.69 -0.54
C TYR A 92 8.55 11.24 0.85
N PHE A 93 9.84 11.20 1.14
CA PHE A 93 10.37 10.78 2.44
C PHE A 93 9.62 11.41 3.60
N GLY A 94 9.16 10.58 4.53
CA GLY A 94 8.30 11.00 5.61
C GLY A 94 7.65 9.85 6.36
N THR A 95 6.82 10.19 7.32
CA THR A 95 5.96 9.27 8.07
C THR A 95 4.58 9.25 7.44
N TYR A 96 4.08 8.07 7.16
CA TYR A 96 2.74 7.78 6.66
C TYR A 96 1.97 7.01 7.72
N THR A 97 0.75 7.41 7.99
CA THR A 97 -0.07 6.75 9.01
C THR A 97 -1.51 6.68 8.57
N ALA A 98 -2.18 5.56 8.87
CA ALA A 98 -3.60 5.37 8.66
C ALA A 98 -4.23 4.64 9.83
N ARG A 99 -5.45 5.03 10.22
CA ARG A 99 -6.30 4.30 11.15
C ARG A 99 -7.49 3.74 10.38
N LEU A 100 -7.57 2.41 10.33
CA LEU A 100 -8.57 1.73 9.52
C LEU A 100 -9.05 0.42 10.17
N LYS A 101 -10.20 -0.09 9.67
CA LYS A 101 -10.76 -1.38 10.03
C LYS A 101 -11.19 -2.09 8.74
N VAL A 102 -10.65 -3.28 8.50
CA VAL A 102 -11.01 -4.10 7.34
C VAL A 102 -12.36 -4.80 7.52
N PRO A 103 -13.06 -5.24 6.45
CA PRO A 103 -14.29 -6.02 6.58
C PRO A 103 -14.04 -7.43 7.12
N ASP A 104 -14.99 -8.00 7.85
CA ASP A 104 -15.03 -9.43 8.17
C ASP A 104 -15.83 -10.17 7.09
N VAL A 105 -15.20 -11.10 6.40
CA VAL A 105 -15.82 -11.93 5.35
C VAL A 105 -16.01 -13.38 5.77
N ARG A 106 -15.36 -13.82 6.87
CA ARG A 106 -15.18 -15.23 7.25
C ARG A 106 -16.49 -15.98 7.51
N THR A 107 -17.49 -15.30 8.07
CA THR A 107 -18.77 -15.93 8.38
C THR A 107 -19.68 -16.11 7.19
N VAL A 108 -19.50 -15.30 6.13
CA VAL A 108 -20.41 -15.23 4.98
C VAL A 108 -19.77 -15.85 3.74
N GLN A 109 -18.50 -15.53 3.50
CA GLN A 109 -17.76 -16.03 2.33
C GLN A 109 -16.26 -16.10 2.66
N PRO A 110 -15.81 -17.17 3.35
CA PRO A 110 -14.44 -17.28 3.89
C PRO A 110 -13.33 -17.29 2.81
N ASN A 111 -13.65 -17.58 1.57
CA ASN A 111 -12.69 -17.58 0.46
C ASN A 111 -12.75 -16.31 -0.39
N THR A 112 -13.31 -15.22 0.12
CA THR A 112 -13.41 -13.96 -0.63
C THR A 112 -12.03 -13.46 -1.04
N GLY A 113 -11.80 -13.36 -2.36
CA GLY A 113 -10.60 -12.81 -2.94
C GLY A 113 -10.70 -11.30 -3.05
N ALA A 114 -10.34 -10.57 -1.99
CA ALA A 114 -10.28 -9.12 -2.03
C ALA A 114 -9.09 -8.61 -1.21
N VAL A 115 -8.55 -7.48 -1.64
CA VAL A 115 -7.35 -6.85 -1.08
C VAL A 115 -7.67 -5.43 -0.68
N ILE A 116 -7.18 -5.04 0.49
CA ILE A 116 -7.10 -3.65 0.91
C ILE A 116 -5.64 -3.24 0.83
N GLY A 117 -5.37 -2.17 0.07
CA GLY A 117 -4.05 -1.55 -0.04
C GLY A 117 -4.04 -0.19 0.65
N TYR A 118 -3.06 0.00 1.51
CA TYR A 118 -2.64 1.26 2.12
C TYR A 118 -1.20 1.50 1.70
N PHE A 119 -0.96 2.44 0.76
CA PHE A 119 0.28 2.42 -0.01
C PHE A 119 0.66 3.77 -0.61
N THR A 120 1.87 3.82 -1.16
CA THR A 120 2.26 4.85 -2.12
C THR A 120 2.45 4.23 -3.50
N TYR A 121 2.14 4.97 -4.57
CA TYR A 121 2.34 4.47 -5.94
C TYR A 121 2.56 5.60 -6.93
N PHE A 122 3.64 5.48 -7.70
CA PHE A 122 3.86 6.26 -8.92
C PHE A 122 4.83 5.55 -9.86
N MET A 123 4.41 5.38 -11.13
CA MET A 123 5.28 4.87 -12.20
C MET A 123 5.81 6.06 -12.99
N ASP A 124 7.04 6.45 -12.68
CA ASP A 124 7.77 7.46 -13.45
C ASP A 124 8.35 6.86 -14.74
N SER A 125 8.39 7.64 -15.83
CA SER A 125 8.91 7.16 -17.10
C SER A 125 10.43 7.03 -17.15
N VAL A 126 11.13 7.70 -16.24
CA VAL A 126 12.62 7.73 -16.14
C VAL A 126 13.10 6.87 -14.97
N TYR A 127 12.52 7.07 -13.80
CA TYR A 127 12.97 6.44 -12.54
C TYR A 127 12.26 5.13 -12.22
N GLY A 128 11.20 4.79 -12.97
CA GLY A 128 10.45 3.56 -12.78
C GLY A 128 9.38 3.64 -11.69
N LEU A 129 9.11 2.52 -11.05
CA LEU A 129 8.07 2.38 -10.02
C LEU A 129 8.59 2.80 -8.65
N SER A 130 7.77 3.57 -7.95
CA SER A 130 7.92 3.95 -6.55
C SER A 130 6.66 3.53 -5.81
N GLU A 131 6.73 2.40 -5.08
CA GLU A 131 5.59 1.81 -4.38
C GLU A 131 6.04 1.25 -3.03
N ILE A 132 5.28 1.57 -1.99
CA ILE A 132 5.46 1.07 -0.62
C ILE A 132 4.09 0.62 -0.15
N ASP A 133 3.98 -0.62 0.33
CA ASP A 133 2.72 -1.29 0.57
C ASP A 133 2.52 -1.70 2.02
N PHE A 134 1.26 -1.61 2.43
CA PHE A 134 0.63 -2.31 3.53
C PHE A 134 -0.66 -2.91 2.98
N GLU A 135 -0.80 -4.25 3.00
CA GLU A 135 -1.92 -4.91 2.37
C GLU A 135 -2.53 -5.99 3.26
N TRP A 136 -3.84 -6.20 3.09
CA TRP A 136 -4.61 -7.27 3.72
C TRP A 136 -5.40 -8.03 2.66
N LEU A 137 -5.27 -9.37 2.67
CA LEU A 137 -6.27 -10.21 2.03
C LEU A 137 -7.39 -10.45 3.04
N VAL A 138 -8.60 -9.99 2.73
CA VAL A 138 -9.70 -9.91 3.70
C VAL A 138 -10.18 -11.27 4.23
N ALA A 139 -9.84 -12.37 3.57
CA ALA A 139 -10.18 -13.73 3.99
C ALA A 139 -9.48 -14.14 5.31
N ASP A 140 -8.31 -13.56 5.62
CA ASP A 140 -7.68 -13.69 6.93
C ASP A 140 -7.11 -12.35 7.39
N PRO A 141 -7.87 -11.55 8.16
CA PRO A 141 -7.46 -10.23 8.61
C PRO A 141 -6.39 -10.25 9.72
N SER A 142 -5.91 -11.42 10.13
CA SER A 142 -4.75 -11.54 11.03
C SER A 142 -3.42 -11.44 10.29
N ILE A 143 -3.42 -11.66 8.96
CA ILE A 143 -2.24 -11.65 8.12
C ILE A 143 -2.10 -10.32 7.40
N ILE A 144 -0.90 -9.76 7.44
CA ILE A 144 -0.52 -8.56 6.69
C ILE A 144 0.61 -8.84 5.72
N TYR A 145 0.59 -8.10 4.62
CA TYR A 145 1.65 -8.07 3.61
C TYR A 145 2.22 -6.67 3.57
N ILE A 146 3.54 -6.55 3.76
CA ILE A 146 4.25 -5.27 3.71
C ILE A 146 5.43 -5.39 2.75
N GLY A 147 5.73 -4.31 2.04
CA GLY A 147 6.82 -4.37 1.07
C GLY A 147 6.93 -3.16 0.17
N THR A 148 7.69 -3.34 -0.90
CA THR A 148 7.85 -2.32 -1.94
C THR A 148 7.91 -2.97 -3.31
N TRP A 149 7.57 -2.16 -4.31
CA TRP A 149 7.92 -2.42 -5.70
C TRP A 149 8.71 -1.24 -6.27
N THR A 150 9.81 -1.53 -6.94
CA THR A 150 10.69 -0.55 -7.60
C THR A 150 11.13 -1.02 -8.98
N GLY A 151 11.78 -0.15 -9.74
CA GLY A 151 12.36 -0.50 -11.04
C GLY A 151 11.45 -0.20 -12.23
N ASN A 152 11.99 -0.37 -13.43
CA ASN A 152 11.30 -0.07 -14.68
C ASN A 152 10.33 -1.18 -15.07
N ARG A 153 9.36 -0.87 -15.94
CA ARG A 153 8.46 -1.86 -16.52
C ARG A 153 9.23 -3.01 -17.14
N GLY A 154 8.91 -4.24 -16.77
CA GLY A 154 9.59 -5.46 -17.21
C GLY A 154 10.84 -5.83 -16.41
N GLN A 155 11.29 -4.96 -15.50
CA GLN A 155 12.42 -5.17 -14.60
C GLN A 155 12.09 -4.75 -13.18
N LEU A 156 10.87 -5.05 -12.73
CA LEU A 156 10.41 -4.71 -11.39
C LEU A 156 11.18 -5.51 -10.34
N LYS A 157 11.37 -4.91 -9.18
CA LYS A 157 12.01 -5.51 -8.01
C LYS A 157 11.08 -5.35 -6.82
N ARG A 158 10.97 -6.39 -6.01
CA ARG A 158 10.14 -6.42 -4.81
C ARG A 158 10.98 -6.81 -3.60
N ILE A 159 10.79 -6.09 -2.51
CA ILE A 159 11.03 -6.65 -1.16
C ILE A 159 9.66 -6.87 -0.52
N GLY A 160 9.52 -7.92 0.30
CA GLY A 160 8.25 -8.23 0.92
C GLY A 160 8.40 -9.04 2.19
N ARG A 161 7.50 -8.80 3.13
CA ARG A 161 7.36 -9.59 4.35
C ARG A 161 5.89 -9.90 4.58
N THR A 162 5.59 -11.16 4.90
CA THR A 162 4.25 -11.62 5.26
C THR A 162 4.25 -12.00 6.74
N ILE A 163 3.29 -11.50 7.52
CA ILE A 163 3.24 -11.63 8.96
C ILE A 163 1.83 -11.97 9.40
N ASN A 164 1.67 -12.96 10.26
CA ASN A 164 0.47 -13.13 11.08
C ASN A 164 0.69 -12.42 12.41
N LEU A 165 -0.04 -11.32 12.66
CA LEU A 165 0.15 -10.49 13.84
C LEU A 165 -0.48 -11.08 15.11
N ASP A 166 -1.49 -11.94 14.98
CA ASP A 166 -2.11 -12.61 16.13
C ASP A 166 -1.15 -13.64 16.76
N SER A 167 -0.40 -14.36 15.92
CA SER A 167 0.57 -15.36 16.36
C SER A 167 2.02 -14.88 16.42
N GLY A 168 2.35 -13.72 15.86
CA GLY A 168 3.72 -13.23 15.71
C GLY A 168 4.55 -13.99 14.67
N ILE A 169 3.92 -14.83 13.84
CA ILE A 169 4.62 -15.64 12.85
C ILE A 169 4.98 -14.79 11.64
N ILE A 170 6.27 -14.76 11.28
CA ILE A 170 6.77 -14.24 10.02
C ILE A 170 6.85 -15.41 9.04
N TYR A 171 5.99 -15.42 8.03
CA TYR A 171 5.98 -16.49 7.00
C TYR A 171 7.18 -16.39 6.06
N ASN A 172 7.53 -15.16 5.66
CA ASN A 172 8.65 -14.90 4.78
C ASN A 172 9.16 -13.46 4.92
N THR A 173 10.42 -13.26 4.53
CA THR A 173 11.04 -11.95 4.30
C THR A 173 11.95 -12.12 3.09
N ILE A 174 11.56 -11.54 1.96
CA ILE A 174 12.14 -11.87 0.66
C ILE A 174 12.51 -10.64 -0.18
N TYR A 175 13.47 -10.87 -1.10
CA TYR A 175 13.68 -10.07 -2.30
C TYR A 175 13.32 -10.90 -3.54
N LYS A 176 12.77 -10.24 -4.56
CA LYS A 176 12.34 -10.89 -5.80
C LYS A 176 12.52 -9.95 -7.00
N GLU A 177 12.95 -10.48 -8.15
CA GLU A 177 13.01 -9.76 -9.42
C GLU A 177 11.86 -10.18 -10.35
N GLY A 178 11.03 -9.22 -10.75
CA GLY A 178 9.84 -9.44 -11.55
C GLY A 178 8.71 -10.18 -10.82
N TYR A 179 7.56 -10.26 -11.45
CA TYR A 179 6.39 -10.96 -10.89
C TYR A 179 6.61 -12.48 -10.77
N LYS A 180 7.38 -13.07 -11.68
CA LYS A 180 7.61 -14.52 -11.78
C LYS A 180 9.00 -14.97 -11.32
N GLY A 181 9.84 -14.05 -10.83
CA GLY A 181 11.17 -14.40 -10.36
C GLY A 181 11.12 -15.24 -9.08
N GLU A 182 12.15 -16.04 -8.86
CA GLU A 182 12.30 -16.79 -7.61
C GLU A 182 12.58 -15.84 -6.45
N PRO A 183 11.94 -16.04 -5.29
CA PRO A 183 12.19 -15.25 -4.10
C PRO A 183 13.52 -15.66 -3.44
N PHE A 184 14.29 -14.67 -2.99
CA PHE A 184 15.49 -14.85 -2.18
C PHE A 184 15.23 -14.38 -0.75
N PRO A 185 15.56 -15.17 0.29
CA PRO A 185 15.39 -14.73 1.67
C PRO A 185 16.33 -13.55 1.98
N LEU A 186 15.81 -12.57 2.67
CA LEU A 186 16.58 -11.46 3.21
C LEU A 186 17.12 -11.81 4.59
N THR A 187 18.30 -11.28 4.95
CA THR A 187 19.00 -11.57 6.20
C THR A 187 19.66 -10.31 6.79
N GLY A 188 20.14 -10.39 8.03
CA GLY A 188 20.87 -9.31 8.69
C GLY A 188 20.05 -8.03 8.80
N ALA A 189 20.64 -6.88 8.44
CA ALA A 189 20.00 -5.57 8.53
C ALA A 189 18.75 -5.41 7.63
N GLN A 190 18.58 -6.30 6.65
CA GLN A 190 17.41 -6.32 5.77
C GLN A 190 16.25 -7.18 6.31
N ASN A 191 16.43 -7.88 7.43
CA ASN A 191 15.45 -8.78 8.03
C ASN A 191 15.19 -8.46 9.52
N GLN A 192 15.18 -7.19 9.91
CA GLN A 192 14.95 -6.81 11.31
C GLN A 192 13.52 -6.31 11.57
N PRO A 193 12.93 -6.61 12.72
CA PRO A 193 13.35 -7.66 13.66
C PRO A 193 13.15 -9.06 13.07
N GLU A 194 13.93 -10.03 13.51
CA GLU A 194 13.79 -11.44 13.05
C GLU A 194 12.60 -12.16 13.70
N THR A 195 12.09 -11.62 14.80
CA THR A 195 10.90 -12.12 15.52
C THR A 195 10.01 -10.94 15.88
N ILE A 196 8.71 -11.14 15.88
CA ILE A 196 7.69 -10.16 16.27
C ILE A 196 6.89 -10.72 17.43
N GLU A 197 6.67 -9.88 18.44
CA GLU A 197 5.74 -10.22 19.52
C GLU A 197 4.31 -10.31 18.97
N ALA A 198 3.60 -11.37 19.32
CA ALA A 198 2.20 -11.53 18.99
C ALA A 198 1.37 -10.40 19.63
N ILE A 199 0.37 -9.94 18.91
CA ILE A 199 -0.62 -9.00 19.43
C ILE A 199 -1.86 -9.82 19.76
N ASP A 200 -2.07 -10.12 21.03
CA ASP A 200 -3.16 -10.98 21.49
C ASP A 200 -4.51 -10.59 20.90
N ASN A 201 -5.18 -11.55 20.26
CA ASN A 201 -6.45 -11.38 19.57
C ASN A 201 -6.41 -10.29 18.47
N TYR A 202 -5.28 -10.15 17.79
CA TYR A 202 -5.21 -9.27 16.65
C TYR A 202 -6.11 -9.78 15.53
N ASP A 203 -6.99 -8.90 15.10
CA ASP A 203 -7.92 -9.10 14.00
C ASP A 203 -8.25 -7.73 13.42
N ALA A 204 -7.72 -7.43 12.25
CA ALA A 204 -7.92 -6.11 11.60
C ALA A 204 -9.38 -5.82 11.27
N SER A 205 -10.28 -6.83 11.30
CA SER A 205 -11.71 -6.67 11.09
C SER A 205 -12.50 -6.43 12.36
N SER A 206 -11.90 -6.62 13.56
CA SER A 206 -12.61 -6.51 14.83
C SER A 206 -12.79 -5.08 15.31
N LYS A 207 -11.81 -4.21 15.07
CA LYS A 207 -11.75 -2.80 15.49
C LYS A 207 -10.79 -2.00 14.63
N PHE A 208 -10.75 -0.68 14.86
CA PHE A 208 -9.76 0.17 14.22
C PHE A 208 -8.37 -0.04 14.82
N TYR A 209 -7.38 -0.18 13.94
CA TYR A 209 -5.96 -0.17 14.28
C TYR A 209 -5.24 0.95 13.54
N THR A 210 -4.13 1.42 14.12
CA THR A 210 -3.27 2.44 13.51
C THR A 210 -2.01 1.78 13.00
N TYR A 211 -1.79 1.91 11.69
CA TYR A 211 -0.64 1.40 10.97
C TYR A 211 0.17 2.55 10.39
N GLY A 212 1.45 2.29 10.14
CA GLY A 212 2.25 3.29 9.45
C GLY A 212 3.57 2.74 8.93
N PHE A 213 4.20 3.58 8.12
CA PHE A 213 5.57 3.36 7.69
C PHE A 213 6.34 4.67 7.65
N ASP A 214 7.64 4.57 7.97
CA ASP A 214 8.60 5.66 7.89
C ASP A 214 9.51 5.41 6.69
N TRP A 215 9.47 6.30 5.70
CA TRP A 215 10.21 6.19 4.46
C TRP A 215 11.40 7.15 4.44
N TYR A 216 12.61 6.59 4.55
CA TYR A 216 13.91 7.30 4.45
C TYR A 216 14.61 6.94 3.14
N PRO A 217 15.66 7.67 2.73
CA PRO A 217 16.43 7.35 1.53
C PRO A 217 17.12 5.97 1.57
N ASP A 218 17.46 5.48 2.75
CA ASP A 218 18.27 4.28 3.01
C ASP A 218 17.61 3.28 3.96
N ARG A 219 16.36 3.54 4.38
CA ARG A 219 15.63 2.73 5.36
C ARG A 219 14.14 2.83 5.14
N LEU A 220 13.43 1.73 5.36
CA LEU A 220 11.98 1.67 5.48
C LEU A 220 11.61 0.94 6.75
N THR A 221 10.72 1.53 7.55
CA THR A 221 10.25 0.94 8.80
C THR A 221 8.73 0.86 8.79
N TRP A 222 8.17 -0.34 8.75
CA TRP A 222 6.72 -0.58 8.91
C TRP A 222 6.41 -0.86 10.37
N TRP A 223 5.28 -0.36 10.84
CA TRP A 223 4.89 -0.47 12.24
C TRP A 223 3.38 -0.43 12.45
N ILE A 224 2.95 -0.90 13.61
CA ILE A 224 1.59 -0.79 14.13
C ILE A 224 1.62 -0.18 15.53
N ILE A 225 0.57 0.53 15.92
CA ILE A 225 0.37 0.94 17.31
C ILE A 225 -0.38 -0.17 18.04
N HIS A 226 0.22 -0.69 19.11
CA HIS A 226 -0.41 -1.71 19.96
C HIS A 226 -1.72 -1.17 20.55
N PRO A 227 -2.88 -1.84 20.34
CA PRO A 227 -4.19 -1.26 20.63
C PRO A 227 -4.48 -1.01 22.10
N VAL A 228 -3.75 -1.67 23.01
CA VAL A 228 -3.94 -1.54 24.47
C VAL A 228 -2.88 -0.64 25.09
N THR A 229 -1.61 -0.84 24.73
CA THR A 229 -0.49 -0.13 25.37
C THR A 229 -0.14 1.20 24.71
N GLY A 230 -0.61 1.45 23.46
CA GLY A 230 -0.25 2.60 22.66
C GLY A 230 1.20 2.61 22.17
N LYS A 231 1.97 1.54 22.40
CA LYS A 231 3.36 1.45 21.94
C LYS A 231 3.45 1.16 20.46
N LYS A 232 4.43 1.78 19.79
CA LYS A 232 4.80 1.46 18.41
C LYS A 232 5.53 0.10 18.41
N ILE A 233 4.97 -0.88 17.68
CA ILE A 233 5.60 -2.17 17.40
C ILE A 233 6.15 -2.12 15.99
N VAL A 234 7.45 -2.34 15.85
CA VAL A 234 8.12 -2.42 14.54
C VAL A 234 7.87 -3.80 13.95
N LEU A 235 7.27 -3.81 12.75
CA LEU A 235 6.94 -5.03 12.01
C LEU A 235 8.06 -5.42 11.04
N TRP A 236 8.71 -4.43 10.47
CA TRP A 236 9.88 -4.60 9.63
C TRP A 236 10.69 -3.30 9.57
N ASP A 237 11.98 -3.43 9.77
CA ASP A 237 12.96 -2.37 9.65
C ASP A 237 14.01 -2.80 8.61
N TYR A 238 13.76 -2.41 7.36
CA TYR A 238 14.62 -2.73 6.22
C TYR A 238 15.67 -1.65 6.07
N GLN A 239 16.94 -1.99 6.24
CA GLN A 239 18.05 -1.04 6.16
C GLN A 239 19.33 -1.68 5.60
N GLY A 240 20.33 -0.83 5.32
CA GLY A 240 21.64 -1.25 4.82
C GLY A 240 21.73 -1.44 3.31
N SER A 241 20.67 -1.14 2.55
CA SER A 241 20.71 -1.16 1.09
C SER A 241 19.60 -0.29 0.51
N GLN A 242 19.92 0.51 -0.50
CA GLN A 242 18.90 1.23 -1.28
C GLN A 242 18.14 0.33 -2.26
N ARG A 243 18.60 -0.91 -2.45
CA ARG A 243 17.91 -1.88 -3.31
C ARG A 243 16.52 -2.19 -2.73
N GLY A 244 15.48 -1.92 -3.50
CA GLY A 244 14.10 -2.10 -3.04
C GLY A 244 13.52 -0.92 -2.26
N ILE A 245 14.30 0.13 -1.96
CA ILE A 245 13.77 1.38 -1.38
C ILE A 245 13.44 2.35 -2.51
N PRO A 246 12.18 2.79 -2.67
CA PRO A 246 11.83 3.81 -3.65
C PRO A 246 12.62 5.10 -3.45
N GLN A 247 13.10 5.71 -4.55
CA GLN A 247 14.01 6.86 -4.51
C GLN A 247 13.42 8.12 -5.15
N HIS A 248 12.13 8.13 -5.49
CA HIS A 248 11.46 9.28 -6.05
C HIS A 248 10.03 9.42 -5.53
N GLN A 249 9.47 10.61 -5.67
CA GLN A 249 8.14 10.97 -5.20
C GLN A 249 7.04 10.01 -5.68
N SER A 250 5.98 9.90 -4.90
CA SER A 250 4.87 9.00 -5.14
C SER A 250 3.55 9.61 -4.67
N TYR A 251 2.41 9.12 -5.14
CA TYR A 251 1.11 9.48 -4.58
C TYR A 251 0.78 8.56 -3.41
N TYR A 252 0.28 9.14 -2.31
CA TYR A 252 -0.26 8.41 -1.18
C TYR A 252 -1.68 7.95 -1.49
N ARG A 253 -1.98 6.65 -1.27
CA ARG A 253 -3.18 6.00 -1.75
C ARG A 253 -3.77 5.04 -0.75
N MET A 254 -5.06 4.75 -0.92
CA MET A 254 -5.75 3.61 -0.34
C MET A 254 -6.75 3.07 -1.33
N ASN A 255 -6.87 1.75 -1.42
CA ASN A 255 -7.83 1.09 -2.28
C ASN A 255 -8.44 -0.15 -1.63
N PHE A 256 -9.52 -0.64 -2.24
CA PHE A 256 -10.16 -1.90 -1.91
C PHE A 256 -10.58 -2.56 -3.20
N TRP A 257 -10.00 -3.70 -3.56
CA TRP A 257 -10.18 -4.31 -4.87
C TRP A 257 -10.30 -5.84 -4.82
N HIS A 258 -10.92 -6.45 -5.84
CA HIS A 258 -11.04 -7.89 -5.97
C HIS A 258 -9.79 -8.50 -6.59
N THR A 259 -9.27 -9.60 -6.01
CA THR A 259 -8.22 -10.45 -6.58
C THR A 259 -8.76 -11.84 -6.90
N ASN A 260 -8.27 -12.43 -8.01
CA ASN A 260 -8.55 -13.82 -8.40
C ASN A 260 -7.28 -14.64 -8.60
N GLU A 261 -6.12 -14.11 -8.24
CA GLU A 261 -4.81 -14.73 -8.45
C GLU A 261 -3.95 -14.73 -7.16
N TRP A 262 -4.29 -13.93 -6.17
CA TRP A 262 -3.53 -13.78 -4.94
C TRP A 262 -4.32 -14.31 -3.75
N GLY A 263 -4.04 -15.57 -3.38
CA GLY A 263 -4.56 -16.20 -2.17
C GLY A 263 -3.61 -16.06 -0.99
N LEU A 264 -4.07 -16.48 0.18
CA LEU A 264 -3.32 -16.52 1.42
C LEU A 264 -2.32 -17.68 1.44
N GLU A 265 -1.25 -17.57 2.22
CA GLU A 265 -0.29 -18.65 2.47
C GLU A 265 -0.97 -19.92 3.08
N ASN A 266 -1.93 -19.70 3.97
CA ASN A 266 -2.70 -20.76 4.64
C ASN A 266 -4.00 -21.13 3.91
N ASN A 267 -4.46 -20.31 2.94
CA ASN A 267 -5.64 -20.58 2.12
C ASN A 267 -5.47 -20.04 0.68
N PRO A 268 -4.79 -20.77 -0.22
CA PRO A 268 -4.59 -20.32 -1.60
C PRO A 268 -5.89 -20.23 -2.41
N ASN A 269 -7.01 -20.78 -1.91
CA ASN A 269 -8.33 -20.68 -2.55
C ASN A 269 -9.10 -19.41 -2.19
N ALA A 270 -8.55 -18.53 -1.37
CA ALA A 270 -9.14 -17.23 -1.00
C ALA A 270 -9.03 -16.22 -2.16
N ILE A 271 -9.56 -16.58 -3.32
CA ILE A 271 -9.56 -15.83 -4.59
C ILE A 271 -10.96 -15.72 -5.21
N GLU A 272 -12.00 -16.10 -4.48
CA GLU A 272 -13.37 -16.08 -4.97
C GLU A 272 -13.88 -14.65 -5.17
N LYS A 273 -14.63 -14.42 -6.25
CA LYS A 273 -15.29 -13.13 -6.45
C LYS A 273 -16.20 -12.83 -5.26
N PRO A 274 -16.14 -11.60 -4.69
CA PRO A 274 -17.08 -11.19 -3.66
C PRO A 274 -18.55 -11.36 -4.11
N LEU A 275 -19.35 -12.07 -3.32
CA LEU A 275 -20.76 -12.32 -3.56
C LEU A 275 -21.67 -11.47 -2.64
N HIS A 276 -21.07 -10.81 -1.66
CA HIS A 276 -21.73 -9.93 -0.70
C HIS A 276 -21.07 -8.57 -0.69
N PRO A 277 -21.79 -7.51 -0.30
CA PRO A 277 -21.17 -6.21 -0.13
C PRO A 277 -20.25 -6.21 1.12
N TYR A 278 -19.03 -5.79 0.94
CA TYR A 278 -18.04 -5.63 1.99
C TYR A 278 -17.59 -4.18 2.09
N GLU A 279 -17.33 -3.71 3.33
CA GLU A 279 -17.07 -2.31 3.62
C GLU A 279 -15.77 -2.17 4.43
N LEU A 280 -14.82 -1.39 3.89
CA LEU A 280 -13.63 -0.91 4.59
C LEU A 280 -13.96 0.45 5.20
N GLU A 281 -13.71 0.62 6.50
CA GLU A 281 -13.83 1.89 7.20
C GLU A 281 -12.43 2.48 7.45
N VAL A 282 -12.21 3.73 7.04
CA VAL A 282 -10.97 4.49 7.28
C VAL A 282 -11.31 5.72 8.12
N ASP A 283 -10.73 5.78 9.33
CA ASP A 283 -10.98 6.87 10.27
C ASP A 283 -10.19 8.12 9.88
N TRP A 284 -8.87 7.97 9.65
CA TRP A 284 -8.02 9.05 9.18
C TRP A 284 -6.77 8.52 8.48
N MET A 285 -6.16 9.40 7.67
CA MET A 285 -4.85 9.20 7.06
C MET A 285 -3.99 10.44 7.25
N SER A 286 -2.70 10.27 7.50
CA SER A 286 -1.78 11.40 7.65
C SER A 286 -0.46 11.17 6.92
N TYR A 287 0.18 12.29 6.58
CA TYR A 287 1.52 12.35 6.03
C TYR A 287 2.31 13.46 6.72
N ASP A 288 3.52 13.17 7.16
CA ASP A 288 4.45 14.13 7.76
C ASP A 288 5.83 14.00 7.10
N PRO A 289 6.23 14.95 6.23
CA PRO A 289 7.52 14.89 5.54
C PRO A 289 8.67 15.09 6.53
N PHE A 290 9.76 14.34 6.36
CA PHE A 290 11.00 14.65 7.06
C PHE A 290 11.57 15.99 6.60
N LYS A 291 12.16 16.72 7.55
CA LYS A 291 12.77 18.03 7.32
C LYS A 291 14.18 17.90 6.73
#